data_aecbb31682aceaa0371b9f42b6a51b3a
#
_entry.id   aecbb31682aceaa0371b9f42b6a51b3a
#
_cell.length_a   1.000
_cell.length_b   1.000
_cell.length_c   1.000
_cell.angle_alpha   90.00
_cell.angle_beta   90.00
_cell.angle_gamma   90.00
#
_symmetry.space_group_name_H-M   'P 1'
#
loop_
_entity.id
_entity.type
_entity.pdbx_description
1 polymer ?
#
loop_
_entity_poly.entity_id
_entity_poly.type
_entity_poly.pdbx_seq_one_letter_code
_entity_poly.pdbx_strand_id
1 'polypeptide(L)'
;GIQANEEWLVLQVEFPNSAYSESRARSLLMGVGSAEEYIEEMTAGSSALSATLFDEVWEAPQGVKQWGEDVDGERDHGADGNGAETLLREVATDILVDQDLSRWDLNNDGVVDRILILHSSEPQEKGGGANSLWSHFTGMQDPLVLGDWSIEHFTVASVHSGLGTIVHEMLHQMGALDLYDVHSELPTSSWNGIGDWGLMASGNWNGNGATPSMPSSSTLDLIGVDRSITVQPDIDSTHSISGISEGGSSIEVEIGPNEWIHFTLRSDAGFDSALPGHGVLVEQQDRNNGDEDENLVNTDPDSAWLRIIEADGDAALERGRDTGSAEDVFTEGEQLGATGMQIRDSRGRLVPWTANIDSLTSSQAIISFDFPNQSSSVDILPPRGPLEVLGAEAIFASISADQACNLLVDIHSSASSAEGGPRIVEVPEGISTFELLPASEIVGPAGYLRGTAGCEGERQLEIDLDWYSVGHRIESEHLSEIIAWDEASRISLITSCSGSASRTYSIAIEGALSRIASVRNQGEFDACPIIELDIEPAGLLTPGMVAEGELVFVDTFGLEQRVAVTLTAQSSFNGASPLTWLVQPSNAIMMIMLLLAISVVTGGNTRAPTSAPSPPQTFSESDPIEPDFSAD
;
A
#
# COMPACT_ATOMS: atom_id res chain seq x y z
N GLY A 1 -4.15 8.54 15.66
CA GLY A 1 -5.51 9.04 15.40
C GLY A 1 -5.97 10.08 16.40
N ILE A 2 -7.11 10.71 16.11
CA ILE A 2 -7.72 11.74 16.95
C ILE A 2 -8.32 11.15 18.23
N GLN A 3 -8.30 11.91 19.33
CA GLN A 3 -8.87 11.53 20.61
C GLN A 3 -10.11 12.39 20.90
N ALA A 4 -11.02 11.88 21.75
CA ALA A 4 -12.21 12.65 22.16
C ALA A 4 -11.85 13.96 22.90
N ASN A 5 -10.71 13.98 23.59
CA ASN A 5 -10.11 15.16 24.20
C ASN A 5 -8.67 15.27 23.68
N GLU A 6 -8.46 16.17 22.74
CA GLU A 6 -7.15 16.50 22.18
C GLU A 6 -6.44 17.51 23.10
N GLU A 7 -5.60 17.01 24.00
CA GLU A 7 -4.82 17.83 24.92
C GLU A 7 -3.45 18.14 24.29
N TRP A 8 -3.23 19.40 23.96
CA TRP A 8 -2.02 19.86 23.29
C TRP A 8 -1.13 20.67 24.21
N LEU A 9 0.15 20.28 24.30
CA LEU A 9 1.21 21.07 24.94
C LEU A 9 1.79 22.06 23.93
N VAL A 10 1.72 23.35 24.26
CA VAL A 10 2.24 24.40 23.38
C VAL A 10 3.42 25.10 24.05
N LEU A 11 4.60 24.90 23.47
CA LEU A 11 5.84 25.55 23.92
C LEU A 11 5.99 26.89 23.20
N GLN A 12 6.17 27.95 23.99
CA GLN A 12 6.26 29.33 23.52
C GLN A 12 7.73 29.75 23.36
N VAL A 13 8.14 30.18 22.15
CA VAL A 13 9.53 30.52 21.83
C VAL A 13 9.62 31.96 21.34
N GLU A 14 10.41 32.79 22.04
CA GLU A 14 10.74 34.13 21.61
C GLU A 14 12.16 34.21 21.04
N PHE A 15 12.29 34.62 19.79
CA PHE A 15 13.60 34.88 19.18
C PHE A 15 14.05 36.32 19.37
N PRO A 16 15.37 36.61 19.49
CA PRO A 16 15.89 37.96 19.53
C PRO A 16 15.38 38.80 18.34
N ASN A 17 14.89 39.99 18.63
CA ASN A 17 14.30 40.93 17.68
C ASN A 17 12.91 40.58 17.10
N SER A 18 12.25 39.58 17.63
CA SER A 18 10.89 39.23 17.28
C SER A 18 10.10 38.89 18.55
N ALA A 19 9.37 39.85 19.10
CA ALA A 19 8.63 39.67 20.35
C ALA A 19 7.52 38.65 20.17
N TYR A 20 7.39 37.70 21.11
CA TYR A 20 6.33 36.74 21.15
C TYR A 20 4.98 37.39 21.48
N SER A 21 3.94 36.96 20.82
CA SER A 21 2.57 37.46 21.03
C SER A 21 1.65 36.38 21.55
N GLU A 22 1.55 36.25 22.87
CA GLU A 22 0.63 35.29 23.51
C GLU A 22 -0.83 35.52 23.06
N SER A 23 -1.25 36.78 22.90
CA SER A 23 -2.61 37.07 22.43
C SER A 23 -2.89 36.52 21.03
N ARG A 24 -1.86 36.50 20.16
CA ARG A 24 -1.97 35.94 18.81
C ARG A 24 -1.96 34.41 18.87
N ALA A 25 -1.08 33.83 19.67
CA ALA A 25 -1.09 32.38 19.91
C ALA A 25 -2.46 31.89 20.40
N ARG A 26 -3.04 32.58 21.38
CA ARG A 26 -4.39 32.26 21.88
C ARG A 26 -5.46 32.40 20.80
N SER A 27 -5.41 33.46 19.97
CA SER A 27 -6.39 33.63 18.90
C SER A 27 -6.30 32.58 17.78
N LEU A 28 -5.14 31.98 17.58
CA LEU A 28 -4.94 30.89 16.61
C LEU A 28 -5.41 29.53 17.15
N LEU A 29 -5.32 29.33 18.47
CA LEU A 29 -5.55 28.03 19.07
C LEU A 29 -6.92 27.92 19.76
N MET A 30 -7.49 29.03 20.25
CA MET A 30 -8.64 29.01 21.15
C MET A 30 -9.72 29.99 20.72
N GLY A 31 -10.98 29.56 20.79
CA GLY A 31 -12.16 30.38 20.50
C GLY A 31 -12.57 30.40 19.03
N VAL A 32 -13.34 31.40 18.66
CA VAL A 32 -13.93 31.51 17.32
C VAL A 32 -12.84 31.79 16.27
N GLY A 33 -12.87 31.08 15.15
CA GLY A 33 -11.91 31.18 14.06
C GLY A 33 -10.52 30.62 14.42
N SER A 34 -10.46 29.64 15.32
CA SER A 34 -9.22 29.02 15.80
C SER A 34 -9.15 27.53 15.52
N ALA A 35 -8.04 26.91 15.90
CA ALA A 35 -7.87 25.45 15.84
C ALA A 35 -8.92 24.72 16.71
N GLU A 36 -9.35 25.29 17.84
CA GLU A 36 -10.40 24.72 18.69
C GLU A 36 -11.71 24.59 17.91
N GLU A 37 -12.18 25.67 17.29
CA GLU A 37 -13.41 25.64 16.47
C GLU A 37 -13.24 24.74 15.23
N TYR A 38 -12.07 24.76 14.61
CA TYR A 38 -11.78 23.91 13.44
C TYR A 38 -11.90 22.41 13.79
N ILE A 39 -11.29 21.97 14.88
CA ILE A 39 -11.35 20.57 15.34
C ILE A 39 -12.78 20.18 15.72
N GLU A 40 -13.53 21.08 16.41
CA GLU A 40 -14.94 20.85 16.74
C GLU A 40 -15.78 20.68 15.47
N GLU A 41 -15.65 21.58 14.48
CA GLU A 41 -16.36 21.52 13.21
C GLU A 41 -15.96 20.28 12.39
N MET A 42 -14.67 20.01 12.25
CA MET A 42 -14.12 18.85 11.55
C MET A 42 -14.64 17.53 12.11
N THR A 43 -14.83 17.43 13.41
CA THR A 43 -15.26 16.20 14.08
C THR A 43 -16.77 16.17 14.37
N ALA A 44 -17.52 17.17 13.94
CA ALA A 44 -18.93 17.37 14.31
C ALA A 44 -19.15 17.32 15.84
N GLY A 45 -18.19 17.85 16.60
CA GLY A 45 -18.25 17.91 18.06
C GLY A 45 -17.90 16.60 18.78
N SER A 46 -17.42 15.57 18.08
CA SER A 46 -16.99 14.31 18.72
C SER A 46 -15.62 14.40 19.40
N SER A 47 -14.84 15.42 19.06
CA SER A 47 -13.55 15.73 19.69
C SER A 47 -13.51 17.20 20.11
N ALA A 48 -12.86 17.48 21.24
CA ALA A 48 -12.62 18.82 21.75
C ALA A 48 -11.12 19.08 21.90
N LEU A 49 -10.64 20.19 21.30
CA LEU A 49 -9.27 20.62 21.45
C LEU A 49 -9.08 21.44 22.74
N SER A 50 -8.04 21.11 23.49
CA SER A 50 -7.57 21.86 24.66
C SER A 50 -6.08 22.17 24.48
N ALA A 51 -5.76 23.35 23.97
CA ALA A 51 -4.38 23.79 23.82
C ALA A 51 -3.91 24.49 25.10
N THR A 52 -2.85 23.97 25.73
CA THR A 52 -2.24 24.55 26.92
C THR A 52 -0.96 25.27 26.53
N LEU A 53 -0.99 26.60 26.52
CA LEU A 53 0.24 27.39 26.42
C LEU A 53 1.04 27.19 27.70
N PHE A 54 2.28 26.68 27.57
CA PHE A 54 3.16 26.55 28.74
C PHE A 54 3.45 27.92 29.34
N ASP A 55 3.41 28.03 30.65
CA ASP A 55 3.42 29.33 31.36
C ASP A 55 4.68 30.16 31.08
N GLU A 56 5.80 29.51 30.77
CA GLU A 56 7.09 30.15 30.48
C GLU A 56 7.29 30.31 28.97
N VAL A 57 7.59 31.53 28.54
CA VAL A 57 8.09 31.79 27.20
C VAL A 57 9.60 31.60 27.20
N TRP A 58 10.09 30.62 26.45
CA TRP A 58 11.52 30.37 26.34
C TRP A 58 12.16 31.44 25.45
N GLU A 59 13.11 32.17 26.04
CA GLU A 59 13.87 33.21 25.32
C GLU A 59 15.08 32.57 24.64
N ALA A 60 15.04 32.49 23.30
CA ALA A 60 16.11 31.89 22.52
C ALA A 60 17.41 32.70 22.66
N PRO A 61 18.55 32.06 22.95
CA PRO A 61 19.84 32.77 23.10
C PRO A 61 20.36 33.33 21.78
N GLN A 62 19.85 32.88 20.64
CA GLN A 62 20.28 33.26 19.29
C GLN A 62 19.06 33.54 18.39
N GLY A 63 19.31 34.16 17.23
CA GLY A 63 18.27 34.42 16.24
C GLY A 63 17.81 33.13 15.54
N VAL A 64 16.61 33.17 14.96
CA VAL A 64 15.96 32.03 14.31
C VAL A 64 16.85 31.29 13.30
N LYS A 65 17.77 31.98 12.64
CA LYS A 65 18.74 31.38 11.71
C LYS A 65 19.54 30.23 12.32
N GLN A 66 19.76 30.19 13.65
CA GLN A 66 20.49 29.12 14.31
C GLN A 66 19.82 27.75 14.04
N TRP A 67 18.49 27.72 13.95
CA TRP A 67 17.70 26.53 13.80
C TRP A 67 17.02 26.42 12.43
N GLY A 68 16.73 27.54 11.76
CA GLY A 68 15.96 27.61 10.52
C GLY A 68 16.76 27.94 9.26
N GLU A 69 18.11 27.85 9.27
CA GLU A 69 18.89 28.07 8.05
C GLU A 69 18.81 26.87 7.12
N ASP A 70 18.38 27.10 5.87
CA ASP A 70 18.45 26.10 4.81
C ASP A 70 19.89 25.94 4.32
N VAL A 71 20.38 24.72 4.20
CA VAL A 71 21.73 24.42 3.73
C VAL A 71 21.67 23.32 2.66
N ASP A 72 22.27 23.57 1.50
CA ASP A 72 22.38 22.63 0.38
C ASP A 72 21.04 22.03 -0.11
N GLY A 73 19.93 22.75 0.09
CA GLY A 73 18.58 22.34 -0.31
C GLY A 73 17.78 21.65 0.79
N GLU A 74 18.39 21.36 1.94
CA GLU A 74 17.70 20.89 3.12
C GLU A 74 17.13 22.07 3.92
N ARG A 75 15.82 22.04 4.19
CA ARG A 75 15.12 23.03 5.01
C ARG A 75 15.44 22.83 6.47
N ASP A 76 15.44 23.93 7.22
CA ASP A 76 15.64 23.94 8.67
C ASP A 76 16.86 23.10 9.13
N HIS A 77 17.90 23.05 8.28
CA HIS A 77 19.14 22.40 8.62
C HIS A 77 19.77 23.00 9.89
N GLY A 78 19.71 24.34 9.99
CA GLY A 78 20.31 25.07 11.10
C GLY A 78 21.82 24.91 11.14
N ALA A 79 22.43 25.47 12.20
CA ALA A 79 23.89 25.44 12.34
C ALA A 79 24.47 24.04 12.63
N ASP A 80 23.69 23.13 13.20
CA ASP A 80 24.13 21.83 13.72
C ASP A 80 23.59 20.62 12.93
N GLY A 81 22.87 20.83 11.83
CA GLY A 81 22.42 19.79 10.90
C GLY A 81 21.05 19.21 11.17
N ASN A 82 20.35 19.60 12.24
CA ASN A 82 18.96 19.26 12.52
C ASN A 82 18.34 20.33 13.39
N GLY A 83 18.10 21.49 12.79
CA GLY A 83 17.77 22.71 13.51
C GLY A 83 16.47 22.66 14.28
N ALA A 84 15.37 22.18 13.67
CA ALA A 84 14.07 22.11 14.34
C ALA A 84 14.09 21.12 15.52
N GLU A 85 14.70 19.94 15.35
CA GLU A 85 14.86 18.97 16.45
C GLU A 85 15.74 19.54 17.57
N THR A 86 16.83 20.24 17.22
CA THR A 86 17.72 20.88 18.20
C THR A 86 16.96 21.95 18.99
N LEU A 87 16.09 22.75 18.32
CA LEU A 87 15.24 23.71 19.00
C LEU A 87 14.33 23.05 20.02
N LEU A 88 13.63 21.98 19.65
CA LEU A 88 12.78 21.25 20.59
C LEU A 88 13.59 20.76 21.79
N ARG A 89 14.75 20.13 21.55
CA ARG A 89 15.60 19.59 22.61
C ARG A 89 16.04 20.65 23.61
N GLU A 90 16.45 21.81 23.12
CA GLU A 90 16.86 22.94 23.96
C GLU A 90 15.67 23.47 24.78
N VAL A 91 14.56 23.78 24.14
CA VAL A 91 13.35 24.30 24.80
C VAL A 91 12.82 23.29 25.83
N ALA A 92 12.60 22.04 25.42
CA ALA A 92 12.01 21.04 26.30
C ALA A 92 12.93 20.66 27.48
N THR A 93 14.26 20.62 27.27
CA THR A 93 15.20 20.35 28.36
C THR A 93 15.22 21.50 29.37
N ASP A 94 15.12 22.75 28.92
CA ASP A 94 15.17 23.91 29.79
C ASP A 94 13.89 24.05 30.65
N ILE A 95 12.71 23.78 30.07
CA ILE A 95 11.44 24.12 30.72
C ILE A 95 10.59 22.91 31.14
N LEU A 96 10.81 21.70 30.60
CA LEU A 96 9.97 20.52 30.88
C LEU A 96 10.64 19.47 31.78
N VAL A 97 11.94 19.54 32.08
CA VAL A 97 12.70 18.46 32.74
C VAL A 97 12.11 17.97 34.06
N ASP A 98 11.49 18.83 34.83
CA ASP A 98 10.90 18.52 36.15
C ASP A 98 9.35 18.60 36.14
N GLN A 99 8.74 18.63 34.96
CA GLN A 99 7.29 18.77 34.81
C GLN A 99 6.59 17.40 34.76
N ASP A 100 5.36 17.36 35.22
CA ASP A 100 4.46 16.23 35.04
C ASP A 100 3.78 16.37 33.66
N LEU A 101 4.15 15.50 32.72
CA LEU A 101 3.65 15.52 31.35
C LEU A 101 2.50 14.52 31.11
N SER A 102 2.00 13.84 32.14
CA SER A 102 0.95 12.83 32.07
C SER A 102 -0.35 13.30 31.39
N ARG A 103 -0.61 14.60 31.42
CA ARG A 103 -1.78 15.19 30.74
C ARG A 103 -1.73 15.05 29.22
N TRP A 104 -0.53 15.05 28.64
CA TRP A 104 -0.28 15.03 27.21
C TRP A 104 0.19 13.66 26.69
N ASP A 105 0.27 12.67 27.57
CA ASP A 105 0.39 11.25 27.28
C ASP A 105 -1.03 10.68 27.24
N LEU A 106 -1.69 10.77 26.08
CA LEU A 106 -3.13 10.54 25.93
C LEU A 106 -3.50 9.04 26.01
N ASN A 107 -2.56 8.17 25.70
CA ASN A 107 -2.73 6.72 25.67
C ASN A 107 -2.04 6.00 26.85
N ASN A 108 -1.31 6.72 27.69
CA ASN A 108 -0.52 6.24 28.84
C ASN A 108 0.58 5.25 28.47
N ASP A 109 1.30 5.50 27.38
CA ASP A 109 2.45 4.70 26.95
C ASP A 109 3.81 5.31 27.31
N GLY A 110 3.81 6.50 27.92
CA GLY A 110 5.00 7.24 28.32
C GLY A 110 5.52 8.19 27.24
N VAL A 111 4.79 8.36 26.15
CA VAL A 111 5.11 9.32 25.06
C VAL A 111 4.20 10.53 25.14
N VAL A 112 4.74 11.72 24.95
CA VAL A 112 3.95 12.94 24.78
C VAL A 112 3.34 12.94 23.39
N ASP A 113 2.01 12.71 23.30
CA ASP A 113 1.31 12.50 22.02
C ASP A 113 1.13 13.78 21.22
N ARG A 114 0.98 14.94 21.86
CA ARG A 114 0.62 16.21 21.21
C ARG A 114 1.49 17.36 21.73
N ILE A 115 2.41 17.81 20.89
CA ILE A 115 3.31 18.90 21.22
C ILE A 115 3.48 19.85 20.03
N LEU A 116 3.33 21.15 20.28
CA LEU A 116 3.47 22.22 19.31
C LEU A 116 4.46 23.27 19.83
N ILE A 117 5.49 23.60 19.06
CA ILE A 117 6.31 24.79 19.26
C ILE A 117 5.68 25.94 18.49
N LEU A 118 5.31 27.02 19.17
CA LEU A 118 4.94 28.27 18.53
C LEU A 118 6.03 29.32 18.75
N HIS A 119 6.63 29.78 17.65
CA HIS A 119 7.71 30.75 17.71
C HIS A 119 7.31 32.14 17.22
N SER A 120 8.10 33.13 17.58
CA SER A 120 7.82 34.57 17.34
C SER A 120 8.22 35.07 15.96
N SER A 121 9.15 34.40 15.24
CA SER A 121 9.66 34.94 13.96
C SER A 121 8.67 34.74 12.81
N GLU A 122 8.80 35.54 11.75
CA GLU A 122 8.05 35.30 10.51
C GLU A 122 8.46 33.95 9.92
N PRO A 123 7.52 33.05 9.60
CA PRO A 123 7.85 31.74 9.10
C PRO A 123 8.27 31.77 7.64
N GLN A 124 8.99 30.73 7.20
CA GLN A 124 9.55 30.65 5.85
C GLN A 124 8.46 30.73 4.78
N GLU A 125 7.36 29.99 4.95
CA GLU A 125 6.21 29.93 4.04
C GLU A 125 5.47 31.25 3.87
N LYS A 126 5.67 32.21 4.77
CA LYS A 126 5.09 33.57 4.69
C LYS A 126 6.09 34.66 4.39
N GLY A 127 7.29 34.29 3.92
CA GLY A 127 8.29 35.25 3.46
C GLY A 127 9.43 35.51 4.42
N GLY A 128 9.57 34.73 5.50
CA GLY A 128 10.72 34.78 6.40
C GLY A 128 12.06 34.45 5.72
N GLY A 129 11.99 33.76 4.57
CA GLY A 129 13.15 33.40 3.74
C GLY A 129 13.98 32.27 4.33
N ALA A 130 14.99 31.80 3.60
CA ALA A 130 15.82 30.62 3.86
C ALA A 130 16.65 30.65 5.16
N ASN A 131 16.43 31.58 6.06
CA ASN A 131 17.01 31.61 7.40
C ASN A 131 15.95 31.60 8.51
N SER A 132 14.71 31.32 8.15
CA SER A 132 13.58 31.21 9.06
C SER A 132 13.09 29.78 9.13
N LEU A 133 12.43 29.39 10.21
CA LEU A 133 11.82 28.09 10.33
C LEU A 133 10.62 27.96 9.38
N TRP A 134 10.52 26.83 8.72
CA TRP A 134 9.35 26.37 8.02
C TRP A 134 8.38 25.72 9.01
N SER A 135 7.09 25.95 8.88
CA SER A 135 6.10 25.21 9.69
C SER A 135 6.01 23.78 9.20
N HIS A 136 6.22 22.81 10.10
CA HIS A 136 6.14 21.39 9.76
C HIS A 136 5.94 20.50 10.98
N PHE A 137 5.44 19.31 10.74
CA PHE A 137 5.49 18.17 11.64
C PHE A 137 6.72 17.31 11.33
N THR A 138 7.38 16.76 12.36
CA THR A 138 8.51 15.84 12.17
C THR A 138 8.66 14.86 13.34
N GLY A 139 9.16 13.66 13.02
CA GLY A 139 9.67 12.70 14.00
C GLY A 139 11.09 13.03 14.43
N MET A 140 11.46 12.65 15.63
CA MET A 140 12.81 12.80 16.15
C MET A 140 13.69 11.61 15.76
N GLN A 141 14.93 11.85 15.36
CA GLN A 141 15.88 10.76 15.09
C GLN A 141 16.17 9.95 16.37
N ASP A 142 16.36 10.64 17.48
CA ASP A 142 16.54 10.03 18.80
C ASP A 142 15.48 10.62 19.76
N PRO A 143 14.61 9.84 20.38
CA PRO A 143 13.64 10.33 21.35
C PRO A 143 14.28 11.17 22.47
N LEU A 144 13.63 12.26 22.86
CA LEU A 144 14.06 13.06 24.00
C LEU A 144 13.40 12.52 25.28
N VAL A 145 14.19 11.93 26.17
CA VAL A 145 13.69 11.38 27.44
C VAL A 145 13.71 12.44 28.53
N LEU A 146 12.55 12.72 29.12
CA LEU A 146 12.33 13.69 30.20
C LEU A 146 11.65 12.98 31.39
N GLY A 147 12.46 12.46 32.32
CA GLY A 147 11.94 11.69 33.48
C GLY A 147 11.26 10.39 33.06
N ASP A 148 9.96 10.31 33.29
CA ASP A 148 9.14 9.13 32.98
C ASP A 148 8.53 9.18 31.55
N TRP A 149 8.71 10.28 30.84
CA TRP A 149 8.14 10.50 29.51
C TRP A 149 9.21 10.66 28.44
N SER A 150 8.83 10.39 27.19
CA SER A 150 9.62 10.71 26.00
C SER A 150 8.85 11.60 25.03
N ILE A 151 9.59 12.38 24.24
CA ILE A 151 9.08 13.10 23.07
C ILE A 151 9.72 12.44 21.86
N GLU A 152 8.90 11.97 20.92
CA GLU A 152 9.31 11.22 19.73
C GLU A 152 9.00 11.97 18.44
N HIS A 153 8.09 12.93 18.49
CA HIS A 153 7.66 13.76 17.38
C HIS A 153 7.13 15.09 17.88
N PHE A 154 7.06 16.09 17.01
CA PHE A 154 6.55 17.41 17.34
C PHE A 154 6.13 18.19 16.10
N THR A 155 5.37 19.25 16.32
CA THR A 155 5.05 20.26 15.32
C THR A 155 5.75 21.57 15.67
N VAL A 156 6.29 22.25 14.67
CA VAL A 156 6.80 23.62 14.81
C VAL A 156 6.02 24.56 13.88
N ALA A 157 5.59 25.70 14.38
CA ALA A 157 4.91 26.74 13.61
C ALA A 157 5.18 28.13 14.23
N SER A 158 4.84 29.17 13.48
CA SER A 158 4.95 30.55 13.96
C SER A 158 3.60 31.09 14.43
N VAL A 159 3.63 32.01 15.41
CA VAL A 159 2.45 32.84 15.72
C VAL A 159 2.04 33.72 14.52
N HIS A 160 2.86 33.79 13.47
CA HIS A 160 2.59 34.49 12.21
C HIS A 160 2.10 33.56 11.10
N SER A 161 2.14 32.24 11.28
CA SER A 161 1.48 31.30 10.38
C SER A 161 -0.03 31.52 10.35
N GLY A 162 -0.69 31.10 9.29
CA GLY A 162 -2.15 31.08 9.22
C GLY A 162 -2.72 29.94 10.06
N LEU A 163 -4.01 30.05 10.41
CA LEU A 163 -4.72 28.93 11.04
C LEU A 163 -4.59 27.65 10.23
N GLY A 164 -4.75 27.73 8.90
CA GLY A 164 -4.68 26.59 8.01
C GLY A 164 -3.35 25.85 8.09
N THR A 165 -2.23 26.55 8.13
CA THR A 165 -0.90 25.94 8.33
C THR A 165 -0.83 25.22 9.69
N ILE A 166 -1.28 25.86 10.76
CA ILE A 166 -1.22 25.28 12.10
C ILE A 166 -2.04 23.99 12.18
N VAL A 167 -3.30 24.01 11.71
CA VAL A 167 -4.16 22.80 11.77
C VAL A 167 -3.69 21.72 10.80
N HIS A 168 -3.11 22.06 9.65
CA HIS A 168 -2.47 21.11 8.74
C HIS A 168 -1.37 20.33 9.47
N GLU A 169 -0.43 21.04 10.10
CA GLU A 169 0.67 20.39 10.82
C GLU A 169 0.20 19.65 12.09
N MET A 170 -0.88 20.11 12.72
CA MET A 170 -1.48 19.39 13.84
C MET A 170 -2.10 18.06 13.38
N LEU A 171 -2.73 18.02 12.21
CA LEU A 171 -3.35 16.81 11.69
C LEU A 171 -2.31 15.74 11.34
N HIS A 172 -1.10 16.09 10.95
CA HIS A 172 -0.01 15.12 10.78
C HIS A 172 0.27 14.35 12.08
N GLN A 173 0.26 14.99 13.25
CA GLN A 173 0.38 14.28 14.53
C GLN A 173 -0.81 13.33 14.81
N MET A 174 -1.94 13.52 14.15
CA MET A 174 -3.11 12.63 14.24
C MET A 174 -3.08 11.50 13.21
N GLY A 175 -2.13 11.53 12.26
CA GLY A 175 -1.93 10.52 11.22
C GLY A 175 -2.40 10.92 9.83
N ALA A 176 -2.69 12.20 9.59
CA ALA A 176 -3.01 12.69 8.25
C ALA A 176 -1.78 12.70 7.34
N LEU A 177 -2.02 12.50 6.04
CA LEU A 177 -1.01 12.47 4.98
C LEU A 177 -1.14 13.69 4.08
N ASP A 178 -0.03 14.14 3.50
CA ASP A 178 -0.04 15.16 2.46
C ASP A 178 -0.70 14.65 1.18
N LEU A 179 -1.65 15.40 0.66
CA LEU A 179 -2.42 15.05 -0.54
C LEU A 179 -2.00 15.88 -1.75
N TYR A 180 -0.72 16.21 -1.84
CA TYR A 180 -0.04 16.88 -2.95
C TYR A 180 1.34 16.25 -3.18
N ASP A 181 2.01 16.59 -4.28
CA ASP A 181 3.36 16.10 -4.57
C ASP A 181 4.41 16.79 -3.67
N VAL A 182 4.81 16.11 -2.61
CA VAL A 182 5.82 16.58 -1.65
C VAL A 182 7.23 16.60 -2.24
N HIS A 183 7.50 15.90 -3.35
CA HIS A 183 8.81 15.86 -3.97
C HIS A 183 9.00 16.85 -5.12
N SER A 184 7.93 17.25 -5.78
CA SER A 184 7.98 18.10 -7.00
C SER A 184 8.92 17.55 -8.07
N GLU A 185 9.07 16.23 -8.17
CA GLU A 185 10.01 15.57 -9.08
C GLU A 185 9.41 15.22 -10.45
N LEU A 186 8.10 15.32 -10.58
CA LEU A 186 7.43 15.02 -11.84
C LEU A 186 7.77 16.05 -12.91
N PRO A 187 7.87 15.62 -14.19
CA PRO A 187 8.08 16.54 -15.31
C PRO A 187 6.99 17.61 -15.43
N THR A 188 5.80 17.32 -14.92
CA THR A 188 4.64 18.22 -14.84
C THR A 188 4.68 19.17 -13.67
N SER A 189 5.68 19.15 -12.83
CA SER A 189 6.11 20.02 -11.71
C SER A 189 5.07 20.97 -11.06
N SER A 190 3.79 20.83 -11.30
CA SER A 190 2.72 21.71 -10.85
C SER A 190 1.46 20.96 -10.41
N TRP A 191 1.51 19.63 -10.28
CA TRP A 191 0.38 18.91 -9.70
C TRP A 191 0.30 19.15 -8.19
N ASN A 192 -0.84 19.73 -7.77
CA ASN A 192 -1.09 20.09 -6.37
C ASN A 192 -1.99 19.08 -5.65
N GLY A 193 -2.08 17.84 -6.15
CA GLY A 193 -2.95 16.81 -5.61
C GLY A 193 -4.41 17.22 -5.68
N ILE A 194 -5.10 17.25 -4.53
CA ILE A 194 -6.51 17.67 -4.45
C ILE A 194 -6.69 19.19 -4.33
N GLY A 195 -5.63 19.96 -4.44
CA GLY A 195 -5.67 21.41 -4.50
C GLY A 195 -6.33 22.09 -3.29
N ASP A 196 -7.12 23.12 -3.58
CA ASP A 196 -7.81 23.93 -2.56
C ASP A 196 -9.02 23.21 -1.91
N TRP A 197 -9.34 21.99 -2.40
CA TRP A 197 -10.45 21.20 -1.90
C TRP A 197 -10.18 20.50 -0.56
N GLY A 198 -8.93 20.34 -0.14
CA GLY A 198 -8.59 19.68 1.11
C GLY A 198 -7.52 20.38 1.93
N LEU A 199 -7.69 20.38 3.26
CA LEU A 199 -6.70 20.94 4.20
C LEU A 199 -5.29 20.39 3.98
N MET A 200 -5.18 19.07 3.72
CA MET A 200 -3.89 18.39 3.54
C MET A 200 -3.29 18.58 2.14
N ALA A 201 -3.81 19.54 1.38
CA ALA A 201 -3.23 20.06 0.14
C ALA A 201 -3.24 21.60 0.19
N SER A 202 -3.51 22.30 -0.93
CA SER A 202 -3.47 23.77 -0.95
C SER A 202 -4.61 24.43 -0.16
N GLY A 203 -5.62 23.67 0.25
CA GLY A 203 -6.78 24.18 1.00
C GLY A 203 -6.44 24.78 2.37
N ASN A 204 -5.24 24.51 2.90
CA ASN A 204 -4.72 25.19 4.09
C ASN A 204 -4.50 26.71 3.87
N TRP A 205 -4.36 27.15 2.62
CA TRP A 205 -4.17 28.56 2.24
C TRP A 205 -5.49 29.29 1.96
N ASN A 206 -6.64 28.62 1.96
CA ASN A 206 -7.93 29.23 1.70
C ASN A 206 -8.20 30.38 2.66
N GLY A 207 -8.82 31.44 2.16
CA GLY A 207 -9.04 32.68 2.92
C GLY A 207 -7.73 33.31 3.41
N ASN A 208 -6.62 33.20 2.66
CA ASN A 208 -5.26 33.58 3.08
C ASN A 208 -4.79 32.85 4.36
N GLY A 209 -5.17 31.59 4.51
CA GLY A 209 -4.85 30.74 5.65
C GLY A 209 -5.69 31.01 6.90
N ALA A 210 -6.75 31.80 6.80
CA ALA A 210 -7.65 32.09 7.92
C ALA A 210 -8.94 31.25 7.89
N THR A 211 -9.29 30.71 6.72
CA THR A 211 -10.49 29.90 6.51
C THR A 211 -10.09 28.67 5.70
N PRO A 212 -9.26 27.77 6.30
CA PRO A 212 -8.81 26.57 5.62
C PRO A 212 -10.00 25.66 5.32
N SER A 213 -9.92 24.90 4.21
CA SER A 213 -10.95 23.91 3.89
C SER A 213 -11.04 22.79 4.92
N MET A 214 -12.21 22.15 5.03
CA MET A 214 -12.36 20.89 5.75
C MET A 214 -11.46 19.82 5.12
N PRO A 215 -10.99 18.83 5.88
CA PRO A 215 -10.26 17.70 5.34
C PRO A 215 -11.09 16.90 4.33
N SER A 216 -10.43 16.15 3.45
CA SER A 216 -11.09 15.13 2.63
C SER A 216 -11.71 14.02 3.49
N SER A 217 -12.70 13.30 2.96
CA SER A 217 -13.27 12.14 3.64
C SER A 217 -12.21 11.09 3.99
N SER A 218 -11.26 10.88 3.09
CA SER A 218 -10.14 9.96 3.29
C SER A 218 -9.22 10.39 4.43
N THR A 219 -8.96 11.69 4.59
CA THR A 219 -8.20 12.21 5.74
C THR A 219 -8.95 12.00 7.05
N LEU A 220 -10.26 12.27 7.06
CA LEU A 220 -11.09 12.03 8.26
C LEU A 220 -11.04 10.57 8.69
N ASP A 221 -11.13 9.63 7.75
CA ASP A 221 -11.02 8.20 8.02
C ASP A 221 -9.64 7.83 8.61
N LEU A 222 -8.55 8.30 7.99
CA LEU A 222 -7.18 8.05 8.47
C LEU A 222 -6.96 8.49 9.91
N ILE A 223 -7.47 9.64 10.29
CA ILE A 223 -7.32 10.17 11.66
C ILE A 223 -8.35 9.59 12.64
N GLY A 224 -9.31 8.79 12.16
CA GLY A 224 -10.28 8.07 12.99
C GLY A 224 -11.55 8.87 13.30
N VAL A 225 -11.92 9.81 12.44
CA VAL A 225 -13.21 10.55 12.52
C VAL A 225 -14.27 9.80 11.74
N ASP A 226 -15.17 9.12 12.43
CA ASP A 226 -16.28 8.36 11.84
C ASP A 226 -17.42 9.30 11.40
N ARG A 227 -17.39 9.72 10.13
CA ARG A 227 -18.39 10.58 9.50
C ARG A 227 -18.78 10.09 8.11
N SER A 228 -18.72 8.78 7.86
CA SER A 228 -19.11 8.20 6.58
C SER A 228 -20.42 7.42 6.65
N ILE A 229 -21.10 7.33 5.52
CA ILE A 229 -22.29 6.52 5.28
C ILE A 229 -21.94 5.56 4.15
N THR A 230 -21.77 4.29 4.47
CA THR A 230 -21.41 3.28 3.47
C THR A 230 -22.64 2.86 2.64
N VAL A 231 -22.55 2.96 1.33
CA VAL A 231 -23.55 2.42 0.39
C VAL A 231 -23.40 0.90 0.34
N GLN A 232 -24.52 0.21 0.56
CA GLN A 232 -24.51 -1.26 0.47
C GLN A 232 -24.49 -1.68 -1.00
N PRO A 233 -23.54 -2.56 -1.38
CA PRO A 233 -23.49 -3.06 -2.75
C PRO A 233 -24.82 -3.70 -3.18
N ASP A 234 -25.17 -3.48 -4.43
CA ASP A 234 -26.34 -4.11 -5.05
C ASP A 234 -27.70 -3.75 -4.45
N ILE A 235 -27.83 -2.67 -3.72
CA ILE A 235 -29.10 -2.22 -3.12
C ILE A 235 -29.34 -0.75 -3.47
N ASP A 236 -30.40 -0.48 -4.22
CA ASP A 236 -30.84 0.88 -4.48
C ASP A 236 -31.06 1.63 -3.17
N SER A 237 -30.51 2.80 -3.07
CA SER A 237 -30.56 3.58 -1.84
C SER A 237 -30.61 5.06 -2.12
N THR A 238 -31.12 5.82 -1.16
CA THR A 238 -31.14 7.30 -1.22
C THR A 238 -30.62 7.85 0.10
N HIS A 239 -29.66 8.72 0.01
CA HIS A 239 -29.01 9.34 1.15
C HIS A 239 -29.19 10.84 1.14
N SER A 240 -29.37 11.41 2.32
CA SER A 240 -29.42 12.85 2.52
C SER A 240 -28.22 13.26 3.35
N ILE A 241 -27.36 14.12 2.82
CA ILE A 241 -26.17 14.64 3.50
C ILE A 241 -26.26 16.15 3.65
N SER A 242 -25.70 16.64 4.75
CA SER A 242 -25.48 18.08 5.01
C SER A 242 -24.04 18.46 4.68
N GLY A 243 -23.75 19.75 4.65
CA GLY A 243 -22.38 20.24 4.47
C GLY A 243 -21.43 19.65 5.49
N ILE A 244 -20.24 19.25 5.03
CA ILE A 244 -19.24 18.64 5.93
C ILE A 244 -18.82 19.62 7.03
N SER A 245 -18.72 20.90 6.72
CA SER A 245 -18.47 21.99 7.68
C SER A 245 -19.68 22.28 8.60
N GLU A 246 -20.86 21.76 8.30
CA GLU A 246 -22.07 21.90 9.11
C GLU A 246 -22.40 20.63 9.92
N GLY A 247 -21.40 19.75 10.15
CA GLY A 247 -21.57 18.51 10.87
C GLY A 247 -22.15 17.35 10.03
N GLY A 248 -22.21 17.50 8.70
CA GLY A 248 -22.66 16.45 7.77
C GLY A 248 -21.72 15.26 7.68
N SER A 249 -22.14 14.23 6.97
CA SER A 249 -21.34 13.03 6.69
C SER A 249 -21.06 12.93 5.20
N SER A 250 -19.98 12.24 4.84
CA SER A 250 -19.75 11.79 3.47
C SER A 250 -20.52 10.51 3.18
N ILE A 251 -20.75 10.21 1.90
CA ILE A 251 -21.18 8.90 1.45
C ILE A 251 -19.97 8.22 0.85
N GLU A 252 -19.75 6.95 1.18
CA GLU A 252 -18.66 6.13 0.63
C GLU A 252 -19.20 4.91 -0.09
N VAL A 253 -18.58 4.60 -1.24
CA VAL A 253 -18.90 3.44 -2.07
C VAL A 253 -17.60 2.70 -2.38
N GLU A 254 -17.47 1.45 -1.94
CA GLU A 254 -16.35 0.60 -2.33
C GLU A 254 -16.49 0.22 -3.81
N ILE A 255 -15.44 0.42 -4.61
CA ILE A 255 -15.41 0.09 -6.04
C ILE A 255 -14.37 -0.98 -6.38
N GLY A 256 -13.48 -1.26 -5.47
CA GLY A 256 -12.45 -2.30 -5.58
C GLY A 256 -11.76 -2.54 -4.25
N PRO A 257 -10.91 -3.55 -4.14
CA PRO A 257 -10.12 -3.78 -2.93
C PRO A 257 -9.23 -2.57 -2.60
N ASN A 258 -9.45 -1.95 -1.45
CA ASN A 258 -8.79 -0.72 -1.00
C ASN A 258 -9.06 0.49 -1.91
N GLU A 259 -10.21 0.52 -2.58
CA GLU A 259 -10.57 1.59 -3.50
C GLU A 259 -12.01 2.05 -3.27
N TRP A 260 -12.21 3.36 -3.10
CA TRP A 260 -13.50 3.96 -2.75
C TRP A 260 -13.80 5.22 -3.55
N ILE A 261 -15.09 5.51 -3.67
CA ILE A 261 -15.60 6.83 -4.10
C ILE A 261 -16.28 7.47 -2.89
N HIS A 262 -15.91 8.71 -2.61
CA HIS A 262 -16.52 9.51 -1.55
C HIS A 262 -17.30 10.67 -2.15
N PHE A 263 -18.51 10.91 -1.61
CA PHE A 263 -19.35 12.05 -1.97
C PHE A 263 -19.50 12.94 -0.74
N THR A 264 -19.10 14.18 -0.87
CA THR A 264 -19.15 15.15 0.23
C THR A 264 -19.86 16.41 -0.21
N LEU A 265 -20.84 16.89 0.55
CA LEU A 265 -21.40 18.22 0.29
C LEU A 265 -20.45 19.28 0.83
N ARG A 266 -19.90 20.09 -0.08
CA ARG A 266 -19.08 21.26 0.24
C ARG A 266 -20.02 22.48 0.21
N SER A 267 -20.25 23.08 1.37
CA SER A 267 -21.22 24.18 1.53
C SER A 267 -20.52 25.53 1.67
N ASP A 268 -21.29 26.62 1.49
CA ASP A 268 -20.84 28.01 1.73
C ASP A 268 -20.97 28.38 3.24
N ALA A 269 -20.46 27.50 4.12
CA ALA A 269 -20.59 27.68 5.57
C ALA A 269 -19.29 27.26 6.27
N GLY A 270 -19.11 27.75 7.50
CA GLY A 270 -17.97 27.42 8.34
C GLY A 270 -16.64 27.62 7.65
N PHE A 271 -15.74 26.72 7.85
CA PHE A 271 -14.40 26.79 7.24
C PHE A 271 -14.42 26.47 5.73
N ASP A 272 -15.45 25.83 5.17
CA ASP A 272 -15.59 25.64 3.73
C ASP A 272 -16.05 26.89 2.96
N SER A 273 -16.36 27.99 3.64
CA SER A 273 -16.86 29.23 3.00
C SER A 273 -15.87 29.92 2.04
N ALA A 274 -14.60 29.54 2.07
CA ALA A 274 -13.57 30.07 1.16
C ALA A 274 -13.14 29.08 0.06
N LEU A 275 -13.88 28.00 -0.15
CA LEU A 275 -13.65 27.03 -1.21
C LEU A 275 -13.83 27.63 -2.62
N PRO A 276 -13.19 27.04 -3.65
CA PRO A 276 -13.38 27.46 -5.05
C PRO A 276 -14.82 27.41 -5.54
N GLY A 277 -15.61 26.43 -5.03
CA GLY A 277 -17.01 26.21 -5.38
C GLY A 277 -17.78 25.48 -4.30
N HIS A 278 -19.11 25.37 -4.49
CA HIS A 278 -20.02 24.72 -3.54
C HIS A 278 -20.94 23.75 -4.28
N GLY A 279 -21.02 22.51 -3.80
CA GLY A 279 -21.77 21.43 -4.43
C GLY A 279 -21.32 20.07 -3.89
N VAL A 280 -21.64 19.00 -4.58
CA VAL A 280 -21.21 17.67 -4.23
C VAL A 280 -19.81 17.45 -4.82
N LEU A 281 -18.80 17.41 -3.96
CA LEU A 281 -17.45 17.03 -4.33
C LEU A 281 -17.34 15.51 -4.35
N VAL A 282 -16.71 14.96 -5.38
CA VAL A 282 -16.51 13.53 -5.54
C VAL A 282 -15.03 13.22 -5.54
N GLU A 283 -14.61 12.35 -4.64
CA GLU A 283 -13.24 11.95 -4.44
C GLU A 283 -13.09 10.46 -4.78
N GLN A 284 -12.05 10.10 -5.50
CA GLN A 284 -11.66 8.70 -5.71
C GLN A 284 -10.37 8.41 -4.95
N GLN A 285 -10.45 7.44 -4.03
CA GLN A 285 -9.32 6.96 -3.24
C GLN A 285 -8.90 5.58 -3.73
N ASP A 286 -7.59 5.38 -3.91
CA ASP A 286 -6.97 4.08 -4.16
C ASP A 286 -5.75 3.90 -3.24
N ARG A 287 -5.95 3.19 -2.13
CA ARG A 287 -4.90 2.92 -1.13
C ARG A 287 -3.88 1.87 -1.56
N ASN A 288 -3.99 1.36 -2.78
CA ASN A 288 -2.93 0.52 -3.36
C ASN A 288 -1.80 1.35 -3.97
N ASN A 289 -2.00 2.66 -4.12
CA ASN A 289 -1.03 3.60 -4.65
C ASN A 289 -0.27 4.31 -3.51
N GLY A 290 0.96 4.74 -3.81
CA GLY A 290 1.79 5.51 -2.88
C GLY A 290 2.32 4.71 -1.70
N ASP A 291 2.93 5.43 -0.75
CA ASP A 291 3.49 4.90 0.49
C ASP A 291 2.99 5.74 1.67
N GLU A 292 2.02 5.20 2.42
CA GLU A 292 1.42 5.89 3.58
C GLU A 292 2.44 6.05 4.72
N ASP A 293 3.36 5.11 4.89
CA ASP A 293 4.35 5.15 5.98
C ASP A 293 5.39 6.26 5.78
N GLU A 294 5.71 6.56 4.52
CA GLU A 294 6.68 7.62 4.15
C GLU A 294 6.00 8.94 3.75
N ASN A 295 4.67 9.05 3.88
CA ASN A 295 3.88 10.21 3.42
C ASN A 295 4.06 10.54 1.93
N LEU A 296 4.16 9.50 1.08
CA LEU A 296 4.40 9.60 -0.36
C LEU A 296 3.20 9.10 -1.16
N VAL A 297 2.00 9.62 -0.90
CA VAL A 297 0.76 9.07 -1.44
C VAL A 297 0.28 9.76 -2.72
N ASN A 298 0.46 11.07 -2.86
CA ASN A 298 0.02 11.85 -4.02
C ASN A 298 1.21 12.44 -4.80
N THR A 299 2.23 11.63 -5.04
CA THR A 299 3.46 12.05 -5.75
C THR A 299 3.36 11.87 -7.27
N ASP A 300 2.40 11.06 -7.76
CA ASP A 300 2.18 10.78 -9.18
C ASP A 300 0.70 10.92 -9.53
N PRO A 301 0.30 11.88 -10.41
CA PRO A 301 -1.09 12.06 -10.82
C PRO A 301 -1.66 10.85 -11.58
N ASP A 302 -0.82 10.07 -12.29
CA ASP A 302 -1.26 8.87 -13.01
C ASP A 302 -1.57 7.69 -12.06
N SER A 303 -1.09 7.77 -10.80
CA SER A 303 -1.25 6.76 -9.75
C SER A 303 -1.61 7.41 -8.41
N ALA A 304 -2.56 8.32 -8.42
CA ALA A 304 -2.96 9.08 -7.24
C ALA A 304 -3.57 8.17 -6.16
N TRP A 305 -3.19 8.39 -4.90
CA TRP A 305 -3.84 7.81 -3.74
C TRP A 305 -5.24 8.42 -3.51
N LEU A 306 -5.36 9.72 -3.75
CA LEU A 306 -6.64 10.45 -3.72
C LEU A 306 -6.67 11.48 -4.86
N ARG A 307 -7.75 11.51 -5.62
CA ARG A 307 -8.00 12.53 -6.64
C ARG A 307 -9.43 13.02 -6.59
N ILE A 308 -9.65 14.21 -7.10
CA ILE A 308 -10.99 14.75 -7.33
C ILE A 308 -11.49 14.28 -8.69
N ILE A 309 -12.72 13.83 -8.76
CA ILE A 309 -13.44 13.64 -10.01
C ILE A 309 -14.12 14.97 -10.33
N GLU A 310 -13.51 15.74 -11.22
CA GLU A 310 -13.98 17.05 -11.62
C GLU A 310 -15.25 16.93 -12.47
N ALA A 311 -16.33 17.61 -12.09
CA ALA A 311 -17.63 17.48 -12.74
C ALA A 311 -17.64 17.97 -14.20
N ASP A 312 -16.77 18.92 -14.55
CA ASP A 312 -16.59 19.38 -15.93
C ASP A 312 -15.75 18.43 -16.79
N GLY A 313 -15.03 17.49 -16.14
CA GLY A 313 -14.24 16.44 -16.80
C GLY A 313 -12.97 16.92 -17.51
N ASP A 314 -12.50 18.14 -17.21
CA ASP A 314 -11.32 18.68 -17.88
C ASP A 314 -10.00 18.24 -17.22
N ALA A 315 -10.04 17.62 -16.05
CA ALA A 315 -8.91 17.12 -15.28
C ALA A 315 -7.82 18.20 -15.05
N ALA A 316 -8.23 19.41 -14.68
CA ALA A 316 -7.35 20.55 -14.53
C ALA A 316 -6.40 20.39 -13.33
N LEU A 317 -6.88 19.82 -12.24
CA LEU A 317 -6.09 19.47 -11.05
C LEU A 317 -4.97 18.47 -11.40
N GLU A 318 -5.31 17.33 -12.04
CA GLU A 318 -4.32 16.32 -12.42
C GLU A 318 -3.26 16.86 -13.39
N ARG A 319 -3.64 17.78 -14.24
CA ARG A 319 -2.74 18.42 -15.21
C ARG A 319 -1.99 19.61 -14.64
N GLY A 320 -2.17 19.94 -13.36
CA GLY A 320 -1.54 21.09 -12.71
C GLY A 320 -1.88 22.44 -13.35
N ARG A 321 -3.10 22.58 -13.89
CA ARG A 321 -3.54 23.82 -14.54
C ARG A 321 -4.08 24.82 -13.55
N ASP A 322 -4.72 24.33 -12.49
CA ASP A 322 -5.23 25.13 -11.38
C ASP A 322 -5.12 24.37 -10.06
N THR A 323 -5.70 24.90 -9.02
CA THR A 323 -5.78 24.31 -7.67
C THR A 323 -7.23 24.01 -7.27
N GLY A 324 -8.16 24.09 -8.20
CA GLY A 324 -9.58 23.85 -8.00
C GLY A 324 -10.44 25.00 -8.51
N SER A 325 -11.62 24.67 -9.01
CA SER A 325 -12.58 25.59 -9.62
C SER A 325 -14.01 25.31 -9.17
N ALA A 326 -14.92 26.25 -9.43
CA ALA A 326 -16.33 26.06 -9.10
C ALA A 326 -17.01 25.00 -9.98
N GLU A 327 -16.40 24.66 -11.08
CA GLU A 327 -16.89 23.68 -12.06
C GLU A 327 -16.53 22.24 -11.67
N ASP A 328 -15.69 22.01 -10.64
CA ASP A 328 -15.28 20.68 -10.19
C ASP A 328 -16.39 19.94 -9.41
N VAL A 329 -17.34 20.66 -8.84
CA VAL A 329 -18.40 20.08 -8.01
C VAL A 329 -19.64 19.75 -8.82
N PHE A 330 -20.25 18.62 -8.50
CA PHE A 330 -21.52 18.18 -9.10
C PHE A 330 -22.71 18.94 -8.54
N THR A 331 -23.69 19.22 -9.43
CA THR A 331 -24.90 19.98 -9.10
C THR A 331 -26.16 19.14 -9.32
N GLU A 332 -27.34 19.72 -8.95
CA GLU A 332 -28.64 19.04 -9.08
C GLU A 332 -28.92 18.60 -10.52
N GLY A 333 -29.33 17.35 -10.67
CA GLY A 333 -29.66 16.72 -11.94
C GLY A 333 -28.49 16.04 -12.65
N GLU A 334 -27.27 16.15 -12.14
CA GLU A 334 -26.12 15.45 -12.68
C GLU A 334 -26.08 14.01 -12.23
N GLN A 335 -25.46 13.17 -13.07
CA GLN A 335 -25.31 11.73 -12.86
C GLN A 335 -23.87 11.34 -13.03
N LEU A 336 -23.42 10.34 -12.24
CA LEU A 336 -22.08 9.78 -12.33
C LEU A 336 -22.08 8.30 -11.97
N GLY A 337 -21.07 7.58 -12.45
CA GLY A 337 -20.94 6.13 -12.26
C GLY A 337 -21.02 5.35 -13.56
N ALA A 338 -21.97 4.43 -13.67
CA ALA A 338 -22.21 3.68 -14.91
C ALA A 338 -22.79 4.53 -16.04
N THR A 339 -23.56 5.57 -15.68
CA THR A 339 -24.11 6.55 -16.61
C THR A 339 -23.72 7.97 -16.19
N GLY A 340 -23.81 8.94 -17.09
CA GLY A 340 -23.35 10.30 -16.86
C GLY A 340 -21.82 10.40 -16.91
N MET A 341 -21.19 11.05 -15.95
CA MET A 341 -19.73 11.03 -15.77
C MET A 341 -19.31 9.61 -15.39
N GLN A 342 -18.56 8.95 -16.27
CA GLN A 342 -18.16 7.57 -16.04
C GLN A 342 -17.10 7.46 -14.95
N ILE A 343 -17.38 6.63 -13.93
CA ILE A 343 -16.43 6.27 -12.89
C ILE A 343 -15.89 4.87 -13.16
N ARG A 344 -14.58 4.73 -13.09
CA ARG A 344 -13.89 3.46 -13.28
C ARG A 344 -12.93 3.23 -12.11
N ASP A 345 -12.77 1.95 -11.75
CA ASP A 345 -11.74 1.55 -10.79
C ASP A 345 -10.32 1.63 -11.42
N SER A 346 -9.30 1.37 -10.61
CA SER A 346 -7.89 1.37 -11.02
C SER A 346 -7.56 0.40 -12.16
N ARG A 347 -8.41 -0.63 -12.37
CA ARG A 347 -8.29 -1.59 -13.46
C ARG A 347 -9.03 -1.15 -14.72
N GLY A 348 -9.69 0.02 -14.69
CA GLY A 348 -10.48 0.56 -15.79
C GLY A 348 -11.89 -0.03 -15.89
N ARG A 349 -12.38 -0.80 -14.89
CA ARG A 349 -13.75 -1.35 -14.89
C ARG A 349 -14.73 -0.27 -14.50
N LEU A 350 -15.80 -0.17 -15.25
CA LEU A 350 -16.91 0.76 -14.95
C LEU A 350 -17.63 0.29 -13.68
N VAL A 351 -17.92 1.20 -12.76
CA VAL A 351 -18.70 0.87 -11.56
C VAL A 351 -20.11 0.38 -11.92
N PRO A 352 -20.70 -0.55 -11.15
CA PRO A 352 -21.99 -1.16 -11.49
C PRO A 352 -23.22 -0.33 -11.04
N TRP A 353 -23.02 0.88 -10.60
CA TRP A 353 -24.06 1.75 -10.07
C TRP A 353 -24.07 3.12 -10.77
N THR A 354 -25.20 3.81 -10.69
CA THR A 354 -25.33 5.21 -11.07
C THR A 354 -25.76 6.01 -9.84
N ALA A 355 -25.00 7.03 -9.49
CA ALA A 355 -25.39 8.02 -8.51
C ALA A 355 -26.07 9.20 -9.22
N ASN A 356 -27.20 9.65 -8.67
CA ASN A 356 -27.94 10.80 -9.15
C ASN A 356 -27.95 11.88 -8.07
N ILE A 357 -27.60 13.10 -8.41
CA ILE A 357 -27.77 14.24 -7.53
C ILE A 357 -29.22 14.73 -7.66
N ASP A 358 -30.12 14.16 -6.86
CA ASP A 358 -31.58 14.38 -6.99
C ASP A 358 -32.03 15.78 -6.56
N SER A 359 -31.34 16.33 -5.58
CA SER A 359 -31.60 17.67 -5.07
C SER A 359 -30.36 18.26 -4.41
N LEU A 360 -30.13 19.53 -4.63
CA LEU A 360 -29.05 20.29 -4.02
C LEU A 360 -29.54 21.65 -3.52
N THR A 361 -29.24 21.94 -2.27
CA THR A 361 -29.38 23.25 -1.63
C THR A 361 -28.05 23.69 -1.05
N SER A 362 -27.94 24.89 -0.51
CA SER A 362 -26.72 25.36 0.16
C SER A 362 -26.32 24.54 1.38
N SER A 363 -27.22 23.77 2.00
CA SER A 363 -26.97 23.03 3.25
C SER A 363 -27.29 21.53 3.17
N GLN A 364 -27.89 21.06 2.07
CA GLN A 364 -28.30 19.65 1.95
C GLN A 364 -28.20 19.18 0.50
N ALA A 365 -27.70 17.95 0.31
CA ALA A 365 -27.81 17.21 -0.93
C ALA A 365 -28.57 15.90 -0.71
N ILE A 366 -29.36 15.50 -1.70
CA ILE A 366 -29.99 14.18 -1.77
C ILE A 366 -29.39 13.45 -2.95
N ILE A 367 -28.80 12.28 -2.68
CA ILE A 367 -28.11 11.45 -3.66
C ILE A 367 -28.73 10.06 -3.64
N SER A 368 -29.22 9.61 -4.78
CA SER A 368 -29.68 8.23 -4.95
C SER A 368 -28.67 7.38 -5.74
N PHE A 369 -28.59 6.13 -5.36
CA PHE A 369 -27.77 5.11 -6.02
C PHE A 369 -28.71 4.07 -6.62
N ASP A 370 -28.63 3.93 -7.93
CA ASP A 370 -29.37 2.93 -8.69
C ASP A 370 -28.40 1.81 -9.10
N PHE A 371 -28.69 0.58 -8.71
CA PHE A 371 -27.96 -0.60 -9.15
C PHE A 371 -28.77 -1.33 -10.23
N PRO A 372 -28.14 -1.82 -11.32
CA PRO A 372 -28.85 -2.56 -12.33
C PRO A 372 -29.47 -3.83 -11.75
N ASN A 373 -30.48 -4.34 -12.44
CA ASN A 373 -31.24 -5.53 -12.00
C ASN A 373 -30.29 -6.69 -11.67
N GLN A 374 -30.38 -7.19 -10.44
CA GLN A 374 -29.38 -7.98 -9.74
C GLN A 374 -29.36 -9.47 -10.10
N SER A 375 -30.39 -9.97 -10.78
CA SER A 375 -30.45 -11.38 -11.15
C SER A 375 -29.58 -11.64 -12.36
N SER A 376 -28.59 -12.50 -12.20
CA SER A 376 -27.87 -13.12 -13.31
C SER A 376 -28.18 -14.61 -13.29
N SER A 377 -28.68 -15.15 -14.39
CA SER A 377 -28.85 -16.59 -14.58
C SER A 377 -27.57 -17.26 -15.06
N VAL A 378 -26.49 -16.53 -15.19
CA VAL A 378 -25.18 -17.02 -15.61
C VAL A 378 -24.08 -16.58 -14.64
N ASP A 379 -23.11 -17.47 -14.47
CA ASP A 379 -21.83 -17.18 -13.84
C ASP A 379 -20.72 -17.38 -14.87
N ILE A 380 -19.92 -16.34 -15.10
CA ILE A 380 -18.86 -16.34 -16.09
C ILE A 380 -17.53 -16.37 -15.37
N LEU A 381 -16.75 -17.41 -15.64
CA LEU A 381 -15.41 -17.59 -15.11
C LEU A 381 -14.40 -17.27 -16.22
N PRO A 382 -13.94 -16.05 -16.34
CA PRO A 382 -12.86 -15.73 -17.26
C PRO A 382 -11.56 -16.42 -16.81
N PRO A 383 -10.63 -16.67 -17.73
CA PRO A 383 -9.30 -17.09 -17.36
C PRO A 383 -8.70 -16.12 -16.34
N ARG A 384 -7.89 -16.61 -15.43
CA ARG A 384 -7.19 -15.72 -14.49
C ARG A 384 -6.06 -15.00 -15.24
N GLY A 385 -6.06 -13.69 -15.18
CA GLY A 385 -5.04 -12.86 -15.83
C GLY A 385 -3.85 -12.54 -14.90
N PRO A 386 -2.75 -12.01 -15.45
CA PRO A 386 -2.55 -11.72 -16.87
C PRO A 386 -2.40 -13.00 -17.70
N LEU A 387 -2.93 -12.99 -18.93
CA LEU A 387 -2.95 -14.15 -19.79
C LEU A 387 -1.72 -14.22 -20.70
N GLU A 388 -1.04 -15.35 -20.67
CA GLU A 388 -0.02 -15.67 -21.66
C GLU A 388 -0.67 -16.36 -22.87
N VAL A 389 -0.64 -15.71 -24.02
CA VAL A 389 -1.18 -16.24 -25.27
C VAL A 389 -0.04 -16.74 -26.15
N LEU A 390 -0.07 -18.01 -26.50
CA LEU A 390 0.93 -18.64 -27.37
C LEU A 390 0.54 -18.45 -28.86
N GLY A 391 1.24 -17.55 -29.52
CA GLY A 391 0.91 -17.25 -30.93
C GLY A 391 -0.47 -16.60 -31.08
N ALA A 392 -1.26 -17.07 -32.05
CA ALA A 392 -2.61 -16.58 -32.33
C ALA A 392 -3.65 -17.59 -31.79
N GLU A 393 -3.70 -17.77 -30.48
CA GLU A 393 -4.73 -18.60 -29.83
C GLU A 393 -5.94 -17.73 -29.44
N ALA A 394 -7.16 -18.23 -29.62
CA ALA A 394 -8.35 -17.56 -29.12
C ALA A 394 -8.41 -17.59 -27.58
N ILE A 395 -8.99 -16.56 -26.98
CA ILE A 395 -9.22 -16.50 -25.55
C ILE A 395 -10.65 -16.95 -25.24
N PHE A 396 -10.81 -17.90 -24.33
CA PHE A 396 -12.10 -18.48 -23.94
C PHE A 396 -12.39 -18.23 -22.46
N ALA A 397 -13.68 -18.12 -22.11
CA ALA A 397 -14.18 -18.18 -20.76
C ALA A 397 -15.10 -19.37 -20.55
N SER A 398 -15.12 -19.89 -19.32
CA SER A 398 -16.14 -20.86 -18.89
C SER A 398 -17.38 -20.13 -18.40
N ILE A 399 -18.55 -20.65 -18.70
CA ILE A 399 -19.83 -20.12 -18.27
C ILE A 399 -20.69 -21.25 -17.67
N SER A 400 -21.33 -20.96 -16.57
CA SER A 400 -22.36 -21.81 -15.96
C SER A 400 -23.68 -21.07 -16.07
N ALA A 401 -24.66 -21.66 -16.73
CA ALA A 401 -25.98 -21.07 -16.94
C ALA A 401 -27.05 -21.93 -16.24
N ASP A 402 -27.89 -21.28 -15.43
CA ASP A 402 -29.03 -21.95 -14.75
C ASP A 402 -30.13 -22.31 -15.74
N GLN A 403 -30.20 -21.61 -16.85
CA GLN A 403 -31.12 -21.87 -17.97
C GLN A 403 -30.45 -21.41 -19.28
N ALA A 404 -30.92 -21.97 -20.40
CA ALA A 404 -30.45 -21.55 -21.71
C ALA A 404 -30.84 -20.09 -21.96
N CYS A 405 -29.89 -19.28 -22.42
CA CYS A 405 -30.10 -17.85 -22.72
C CYS A 405 -29.30 -17.35 -23.93
N ASN A 406 -29.67 -16.17 -24.40
CA ASN A 406 -28.88 -15.38 -25.33
C ASN A 406 -27.92 -14.51 -24.52
N LEU A 407 -26.65 -14.86 -24.51
CA LEU A 407 -25.59 -14.09 -23.85
C LEU A 407 -25.25 -12.87 -24.72
N LEU A 408 -25.46 -11.70 -24.20
CA LEU A 408 -24.98 -10.45 -24.79
C LEU A 408 -23.51 -10.27 -24.36
N VAL A 409 -22.60 -10.18 -25.31
CA VAL A 409 -21.17 -10.00 -25.09
C VAL A 409 -20.75 -8.70 -25.72
N ASP A 410 -20.42 -7.72 -24.90
CA ASP A 410 -19.92 -6.41 -25.29
C ASP A 410 -18.50 -6.21 -24.74
N ILE A 411 -17.53 -6.72 -25.47
CA ILE A 411 -16.12 -6.75 -25.07
C ILE A 411 -15.30 -5.99 -26.12
N HIS A 412 -14.50 -5.06 -25.64
CA HIS A 412 -13.55 -4.30 -26.43
C HIS A 412 -12.13 -4.85 -26.25
N SER A 413 -11.40 -4.94 -27.33
CA SER A 413 -9.98 -5.30 -27.34
C SER A 413 -9.15 -4.12 -27.79
N SER A 414 -8.02 -3.87 -27.12
CA SER A 414 -7.06 -2.83 -27.54
C SER A 414 -6.48 -3.06 -28.94
N ALA A 415 -6.53 -4.29 -29.43
CA ALA A 415 -5.97 -4.68 -30.71
C ALA A 415 -7.00 -4.63 -31.87
N SER A 416 -8.28 -4.43 -31.55
CA SER A 416 -9.33 -4.43 -32.57
C SER A 416 -9.49 -3.03 -33.17
N SER A 417 -9.22 -2.90 -34.47
CA SER A 417 -9.68 -1.78 -35.27
C SER A 417 -11.13 -1.95 -35.76
N ALA A 418 -11.78 -3.05 -35.35
CA ALA A 418 -13.17 -3.30 -35.69
C ALA A 418 -14.06 -2.49 -34.72
N GLU A 419 -14.97 -1.71 -35.26
CA GLU A 419 -16.17 -1.22 -34.58
C GLU A 419 -17.05 -2.46 -34.26
N GLY A 420 -16.56 -3.33 -33.35
CA GLY A 420 -17.31 -4.48 -32.84
C GLY A 420 -18.38 -3.98 -31.90
N GLY A 421 -19.60 -3.92 -32.34
CA GLY A 421 -20.75 -3.78 -31.47
C GLY A 421 -21.00 -5.07 -30.68
N PRO A 422 -21.92 -5.03 -29.70
CA PRO A 422 -22.26 -6.20 -28.91
C PRO A 422 -22.69 -7.39 -29.78
N ARG A 423 -22.19 -8.57 -29.44
CA ARG A 423 -22.55 -9.83 -30.12
C ARG A 423 -23.42 -10.70 -29.22
N ILE A 424 -24.27 -11.51 -29.83
CA ILE A 424 -25.11 -12.45 -29.10
C ILE A 424 -24.57 -13.87 -29.31
N VAL A 425 -24.40 -14.60 -28.20
CA VAL A 425 -23.96 -15.98 -28.17
C VAL A 425 -25.05 -16.83 -27.51
N GLU A 426 -25.55 -17.87 -28.19
CA GLU A 426 -26.48 -18.81 -27.57
C GLU A 426 -25.73 -19.70 -26.56
N VAL A 427 -26.16 -19.67 -25.31
CA VAL A 427 -25.58 -20.44 -24.21
C VAL A 427 -26.60 -21.46 -23.74
N PRO A 428 -26.27 -22.76 -23.74
CA PRO A 428 -27.15 -23.80 -23.22
C PRO A 428 -27.17 -23.82 -21.68
N GLU A 429 -28.19 -24.41 -21.07
CA GLU A 429 -28.19 -24.72 -19.63
C GLU A 429 -26.99 -25.59 -19.27
N GLY A 430 -26.35 -25.31 -18.12
CA GLY A 430 -25.20 -26.01 -17.59
C GLY A 430 -23.87 -25.33 -17.91
N ILE A 431 -22.78 -26.07 -17.85
CA ILE A 431 -21.42 -25.57 -18.04
C ILE A 431 -21.05 -25.67 -19.53
N SER A 432 -20.61 -24.55 -20.07
CA SER A 432 -20.08 -24.45 -21.45
C SER A 432 -18.91 -23.47 -21.52
N THR A 433 -18.35 -23.28 -22.70
CA THR A 433 -17.32 -22.29 -22.95
C THR A 433 -17.72 -21.39 -24.11
N PHE A 434 -17.36 -20.14 -24.05
CA PHE A 434 -17.53 -19.22 -25.17
C PHE A 434 -16.23 -18.46 -25.46
N GLU A 435 -16.07 -18.04 -26.70
CA GLU A 435 -14.89 -17.31 -27.15
C GLU A 435 -15.00 -15.84 -26.74
N LEU A 436 -14.08 -15.38 -25.89
CA LEU A 436 -13.98 -13.96 -25.50
C LEU A 436 -13.34 -13.13 -26.61
N LEU A 437 -12.23 -13.63 -27.17
CA LEU A 437 -11.50 -12.98 -28.25
C LEU A 437 -11.07 -14.02 -29.28
N PRO A 438 -11.46 -13.87 -30.57
CA PRO A 438 -10.99 -14.75 -31.60
C PRO A 438 -9.49 -14.57 -31.89
N ALA A 439 -8.84 -15.66 -32.27
CA ALA A 439 -7.41 -15.69 -32.60
C ALA A 439 -7.01 -14.62 -33.66
N SER A 440 -7.91 -14.31 -34.56
CA SER A 440 -7.67 -13.29 -35.63
C SER A 440 -7.60 -11.86 -35.13
N GLU A 441 -8.08 -11.60 -33.93
CA GLU A 441 -8.10 -10.29 -33.27
C GLU A 441 -6.93 -10.09 -32.29
N ILE A 442 -6.13 -11.12 -32.03
CA ILE A 442 -4.92 -11.01 -31.24
C ILE A 442 -3.81 -10.43 -32.13
N VAL A 443 -3.58 -9.14 -32.03
CA VAL A 443 -2.59 -8.42 -32.84
C VAL A 443 -1.64 -7.66 -31.90
N GLY A 444 -0.33 -7.90 -32.11
CA GLY A 444 0.70 -7.23 -31.31
C GLY A 444 1.20 -8.05 -30.12
N PRO A 445 2.10 -7.50 -29.32
CA PRO A 445 2.75 -8.21 -28.24
C PRO A 445 1.93 -8.25 -26.94
N ALA A 446 0.99 -7.33 -26.76
CA ALA A 446 0.15 -7.23 -25.58
C ALA A 446 -1.15 -6.49 -25.89
N GLY A 447 -2.16 -6.69 -25.08
CA GLY A 447 -3.43 -5.99 -25.17
C GLY A 447 -4.32 -6.29 -23.97
N TYR A 448 -5.53 -5.75 -24.00
CA TYR A 448 -6.55 -5.99 -22.99
C TYR A 448 -7.89 -6.39 -23.64
N LEU A 449 -8.72 -7.04 -22.83
CA LEU A 449 -10.14 -7.29 -23.07
C LEU A 449 -10.92 -6.62 -21.95
N ARG A 450 -11.79 -5.69 -22.27
CA ARG A 450 -12.63 -4.99 -21.32
C ARG A 450 -14.04 -4.87 -21.82
N GLY A 451 -15.00 -5.11 -20.92
CA GLY A 451 -16.40 -4.99 -21.27
C GLY A 451 -17.27 -5.88 -20.38
N THR A 452 -18.42 -6.27 -20.91
CA THR A 452 -19.42 -7.01 -20.15
C THR A 452 -19.95 -8.21 -20.92
N ALA A 453 -20.43 -9.22 -20.19
CA ALA A 453 -21.18 -10.33 -20.74
C ALA A 453 -22.27 -10.77 -19.76
N GLY A 454 -23.46 -11.08 -20.28
CA GLY A 454 -24.59 -11.54 -19.47
C GLY A 454 -25.80 -11.87 -20.34
N CYS A 455 -26.81 -12.55 -19.81
CA CYS A 455 -28.04 -12.80 -20.54
C CYS A 455 -28.78 -11.49 -20.85
N GLU A 456 -29.47 -11.44 -21.99
CA GLU A 456 -30.27 -10.25 -22.36
C GLU A 456 -31.30 -9.92 -21.27
N GLY A 457 -31.31 -8.67 -20.82
CA GLY A 457 -32.24 -8.17 -19.80
C GLY A 457 -31.86 -8.51 -18.35
N GLU A 458 -30.71 -9.15 -18.14
CA GLU A 458 -30.18 -9.48 -16.82
C GLU A 458 -28.92 -8.64 -16.52
N ARG A 459 -28.42 -8.77 -15.27
CA ARG A 459 -27.14 -8.17 -14.88
C ARG A 459 -26.03 -8.63 -15.82
N GLN A 460 -25.29 -7.67 -16.34
CA GLN A 460 -24.10 -7.94 -17.13
C GLN A 460 -22.90 -8.09 -16.18
N LEU A 461 -22.15 -9.18 -16.35
CA LEU A 461 -20.93 -9.46 -15.59
C LEU A 461 -19.73 -8.85 -16.33
N GLU A 462 -18.85 -8.24 -15.59
CA GLU A 462 -17.67 -7.58 -16.15
C GLU A 462 -16.57 -8.56 -16.53
N ILE A 463 -15.91 -8.25 -17.64
CA ILE A 463 -14.72 -8.94 -18.13
C ILE A 463 -13.60 -7.91 -18.22
N ASP A 464 -12.53 -8.15 -17.48
CA ASP A 464 -11.31 -7.34 -17.49
C ASP A 464 -10.10 -8.26 -17.45
N LEU A 465 -9.38 -8.36 -18.56
CA LEU A 465 -8.25 -9.26 -18.73
C LEU A 465 -7.16 -8.57 -19.55
N ASP A 466 -5.95 -8.58 -19.01
CA ASP A 466 -4.77 -8.24 -19.80
C ASP A 466 -4.18 -9.52 -20.41
N TRP A 467 -3.69 -9.44 -21.63
CA TRP A 467 -3.06 -10.56 -22.31
C TRP A 467 -1.73 -10.14 -22.93
N TYR A 468 -0.81 -11.10 -22.99
CA TYR A 468 0.52 -10.94 -23.53
C TYR A 468 0.83 -12.08 -24.51
N SER A 469 1.21 -11.73 -25.75
CA SER A 469 1.66 -12.70 -26.74
C SER A 469 3.10 -13.13 -26.41
N VAL A 470 3.26 -14.38 -26.00
CA VAL A 470 4.54 -14.93 -25.57
C VAL A 470 5.05 -16.00 -26.53
N GLY A 471 6.35 -16.12 -26.69
CA GLY A 471 6.94 -17.09 -27.58
C GLY A 471 6.86 -18.54 -27.08
N HIS A 472 6.93 -18.71 -25.76
CA HIS A 472 6.75 -19.99 -25.08
C HIS A 472 6.34 -19.76 -23.61
N ARG A 473 5.76 -20.79 -23.00
CA ARG A 473 5.38 -20.85 -21.57
C ARG A 473 6.11 -22.02 -20.92
N ILE A 474 6.74 -21.80 -19.80
CA ILE A 474 7.41 -22.85 -19.04
C ILE A 474 6.34 -23.67 -18.31
N GLU A 475 6.37 -25.01 -18.52
CA GLU A 475 5.42 -25.97 -17.93
C GLU A 475 6.05 -26.73 -16.74
N SER A 476 7.35 -26.54 -16.51
CA SER A 476 8.05 -27.18 -15.41
C SER A 476 7.63 -26.55 -14.09
N GLU A 477 7.09 -27.35 -13.19
CA GLU A 477 6.79 -26.91 -11.81
C GLU A 477 7.98 -27.17 -10.87
N HIS A 478 8.75 -28.23 -11.14
CA HIS A 478 9.86 -28.65 -10.30
C HIS A 478 11.01 -29.25 -11.13
N LEU A 479 12.23 -28.84 -10.81
CA LEU A 479 13.49 -29.36 -11.39
C LEU A 479 14.35 -29.95 -10.29
N SER A 480 15.07 -31.03 -10.59
CA SER A 480 15.97 -31.64 -9.61
C SER A 480 17.25 -32.12 -10.26
N GLU A 481 18.37 -31.90 -9.58
CA GLU A 481 19.68 -32.37 -10.01
C GLU A 481 20.57 -32.81 -8.83
N ILE A 482 21.57 -33.62 -9.16
CA ILE A 482 22.56 -34.10 -8.20
C ILE A 482 23.86 -33.33 -8.39
N ILE A 483 24.36 -32.76 -7.31
CA ILE A 483 25.60 -31.96 -7.32
C ILE A 483 26.67 -32.54 -6.40
N ALA A 484 27.93 -32.20 -6.65
CA ALA A 484 29.03 -32.50 -5.72
C ALA A 484 28.85 -31.63 -4.45
N TRP A 485 29.08 -32.22 -3.29
CA TRP A 485 28.91 -31.52 -2.02
C TRP A 485 30.06 -30.55 -1.68
N ASP A 486 31.26 -30.75 -2.23
CA ASP A 486 32.51 -30.09 -1.87
C ASP A 486 33.28 -29.46 -3.06
N GLU A 487 32.80 -29.67 -4.28
CA GLU A 487 33.46 -29.14 -5.49
C GLU A 487 32.54 -28.18 -6.25
N ALA A 488 33.12 -27.06 -6.72
CA ALA A 488 32.43 -26.17 -7.63
C ALA A 488 32.12 -26.90 -8.95
N SER A 489 30.94 -26.75 -9.45
CA SER A 489 30.45 -27.43 -10.65
C SER A 489 29.53 -26.58 -11.48
N ARG A 490 29.32 -27.00 -12.70
CA ARG A 490 28.30 -26.41 -13.56
C ARG A 490 27.26 -27.46 -13.90
N ILE A 491 25.99 -27.08 -13.79
CA ILE A 491 24.85 -27.92 -14.14
C ILE A 491 23.96 -27.21 -15.14
N SER A 492 23.18 -28.00 -15.89
CA SER A 492 22.18 -27.49 -16.82
C SER A 492 20.82 -28.06 -16.45
N LEU A 493 19.91 -27.20 -16.06
CA LEU A 493 18.53 -27.56 -15.78
C LEU A 493 17.69 -27.39 -17.04
N ILE A 494 17.03 -28.45 -17.47
CA ILE A 494 16.23 -28.48 -18.70
C ILE A 494 14.78 -28.24 -18.30
N THR A 495 14.17 -27.17 -18.80
CA THR A 495 12.75 -26.90 -18.61
C THR A 495 11.93 -27.54 -19.73
N SER A 496 10.66 -27.79 -19.47
CA SER A 496 9.63 -28.12 -20.47
C SER A 496 8.76 -26.92 -20.75
N CYS A 497 8.32 -26.74 -21.98
CA CYS A 497 7.52 -25.59 -22.40
C CYS A 497 6.43 -25.95 -23.40
N SER A 498 5.37 -25.13 -23.43
CA SER A 498 4.47 -24.99 -24.58
C SER A 498 4.92 -23.82 -25.44
N GLY A 499 4.77 -23.93 -26.74
CA GLY A 499 5.29 -22.93 -27.69
C GLY A 499 6.75 -23.16 -28.08
N SER A 500 7.21 -22.45 -29.11
CA SER A 500 8.55 -22.65 -29.67
C SER A 500 9.20 -21.38 -30.22
N ALA A 501 8.62 -20.22 -29.98
CA ALA A 501 9.21 -18.95 -30.36
C ALA A 501 10.05 -18.35 -29.22
N SER A 502 10.91 -17.39 -29.53
CA SER A 502 11.81 -16.78 -28.56
C SER A 502 11.06 -15.98 -27.47
N ARG A 503 11.63 -15.99 -26.27
CA ARG A 503 11.20 -15.16 -25.14
C ARG A 503 12.41 -14.74 -24.32
N THR A 504 12.38 -13.52 -23.82
CA THR A 504 13.49 -12.95 -23.04
C THR A 504 13.15 -12.97 -21.56
N TYR A 505 14.10 -13.47 -20.73
CA TYR A 505 13.94 -13.53 -19.28
C TYR A 505 15.11 -12.88 -18.53
N SER A 506 14.78 -12.22 -17.45
CA SER A 506 15.66 -12.03 -16.29
C SER A 506 15.39 -13.18 -15.33
N ILE A 507 16.44 -13.84 -14.83
CA ILE A 507 16.30 -15.05 -14.01
C ILE A 507 17.02 -14.82 -12.69
N ALA A 508 16.29 -14.93 -11.58
CA ALA A 508 16.82 -14.87 -10.22
C ALA A 508 16.73 -16.24 -9.54
N ILE A 509 17.51 -16.42 -8.48
CA ILE A 509 17.42 -17.59 -7.60
C ILE A 509 16.97 -17.10 -6.22
N GLU A 510 15.95 -17.72 -5.67
CA GLU A 510 15.46 -17.47 -4.33
C GLU A 510 15.62 -18.69 -3.41
N GLY A 511 15.50 -18.48 -2.11
CA GLY A 511 15.62 -19.54 -1.11
C GLY A 511 17.07 -19.94 -0.78
N ALA A 512 17.23 -21.12 -0.15
CA ALA A 512 18.53 -21.61 0.31
C ALA A 512 19.51 -21.85 -0.86
N LEU A 513 18.97 -22.13 -2.04
CA LEU A 513 19.72 -22.35 -3.27
C LEU A 513 20.55 -21.12 -3.67
N SER A 514 20.09 -19.91 -3.41
CA SER A 514 20.81 -18.67 -3.74
C SER A 514 22.16 -18.52 -3.04
N ARG A 515 22.40 -19.28 -1.98
CA ARG A 515 23.67 -19.27 -1.23
C ARG A 515 24.77 -20.10 -1.90
N ILE A 516 24.40 -21.01 -2.80
CA ILE A 516 25.33 -21.97 -3.41
C ILE A 516 25.29 -21.98 -4.93
N ALA A 517 24.33 -21.29 -5.53
CA ALA A 517 24.13 -21.29 -6.97
C ALA A 517 23.95 -19.87 -7.51
N SER A 518 24.41 -19.65 -8.73
CA SER A 518 24.16 -18.42 -9.49
C SER A 518 23.78 -18.76 -10.93
N VAL A 519 22.86 -17.97 -11.50
CA VAL A 519 22.43 -18.12 -12.90
C VAL A 519 23.50 -17.53 -13.81
N ARG A 520 23.90 -18.30 -14.81
CA ARG A 520 24.92 -17.90 -15.76
C ARG A 520 24.34 -17.28 -17.04
N ASN A 521 23.24 -17.84 -17.55
CA ASN A 521 22.60 -17.41 -18.78
C ASN A 521 21.27 -16.73 -18.53
N GLN A 522 21.13 -15.56 -19.10
CA GLN A 522 19.92 -14.73 -19.05
C GLN A 522 19.70 -14.09 -20.42
N GLY A 523 18.56 -13.49 -20.64
CA GLY A 523 18.24 -12.79 -21.86
C GLY A 523 17.33 -13.61 -22.78
N GLU A 524 17.55 -13.55 -24.06
CA GLU A 524 16.70 -14.18 -25.06
C GLU A 524 17.01 -15.69 -25.20
N PHE A 525 15.93 -16.49 -25.15
CA PHE A 525 15.94 -17.92 -25.41
C PHE A 525 15.10 -18.21 -26.64
N ASP A 526 15.70 -18.77 -27.69
CA ASP A 526 15.03 -19.08 -28.96
C ASP A 526 14.02 -20.23 -28.83
N ALA A 527 14.08 -20.97 -27.76
CA ALA A 527 13.23 -22.12 -27.44
C ALA A 527 13.10 -22.24 -25.91
N CYS A 528 12.56 -23.36 -25.46
CA CYS A 528 12.47 -23.70 -24.04
C CYS A 528 13.79 -23.50 -23.32
N PRO A 529 13.85 -22.73 -22.23
CA PRO A 529 15.10 -22.40 -21.56
C PRO A 529 15.86 -23.62 -21.02
N ILE A 530 17.16 -23.67 -21.27
CA ILE A 530 18.06 -24.53 -20.53
C ILE A 530 18.86 -23.61 -19.62
N ILE A 531 18.69 -23.76 -18.31
CA ILE A 531 19.29 -22.88 -17.34
C ILE A 531 20.61 -23.41 -16.88
N GLU A 532 21.66 -22.66 -17.13
CA GLU A 532 23.01 -22.98 -16.65
C GLU A 532 23.24 -22.35 -15.28
N LEU A 533 23.55 -23.18 -14.30
CA LEU A 533 23.91 -22.75 -12.95
C LEU A 533 25.39 -23.04 -12.68
N ASP A 534 26.08 -22.03 -12.19
CA ASP A 534 27.39 -22.22 -11.54
C ASP A 534 27.13 -22.53 -10.05
N ILE A 535 27.60 -23.67 -9.58
CA ILE A 535 27.39 -24.16 -8.21
C ILE A 535 28.69 -23.98 -7.44
N GLU A 536 28.63 -23.28 -6.31
CA GLU A 536 29.74 -23.07 -5.38
C GLU A 536 29.32 -23.48 -3.96
N PRO A 537 29.57 -24.73 -3.54
CA PRO A 537 29.10 -25.23 -2.25
C PRO A 537 29.64 -24.46 -1.03
N ALA A 538 30.81 -23.81 -1.15
CA ALA A 538 31.43 -22.95 -0.14
C ALA A 538 31.49 -23.56 1.30
N GLY A 539 31.51 -24.88 1.40
CA GLY A 539 31.49 -25.58 2.69
C GLY A 539 30.12 -25.60 3.39
N LEU A 540 29.08 -25.20 2.70
CA LEU A 540 27.71 -25.17 3.25
C LEU A 540 26.99 -26.51 3.12
N LEU A 541 27.47 -27.42 2.28
CA LEU A 541 26.83 -28.69 2.02
C LEU A 541 27.57 -29.85 2.69
N THR A 542 26.84 -30.90 3.00
CA THR A 542 27.37 -32.22 3.37
C THR A 542 26.67 -33.28 2.53
N PRO A 543 27.30 -34.47 2.33
CA PRO A 543 26.67 -35.53 1.56
C PRO A 543 25.28 -35.89 2.11
N GLY A 544 24.28 -35.92 1.23
CA GLY A 544 22.89 -36.19 1.56
C GLY A 544 22.06 -34.98 1.90
N MET A 545 22.64 -33.78 1.99
CA MET A 545 21.88 -32.55 2.11
C MET A 545 21.14 -32.20 0.81
N VAL A 546 20.01 -31.56 0.99
CA VAL A 546 19.17 -31.04 -0.10
C VAL A 546 19.16 -29.53 0.02
N ALA A 547 19.49 -28.83 -1.05
CA ALA A 547 19.32 -27.39 -1.17
C ALA A 547 18.08 -27.12 -2.02
N GLU A 548 17.12 -26.43 -1.42
CA GLU A 548 15.86 -26.08 -2.07
C GLU A 548 15.79 -24.58 -2.33
N GLY A 549 15.12 -24.21 -3.41
CA GLY A 549 14.90 -22.84 -3.80
C GLY A 549 14.02 -22.76 -5.05
N GLU A 550 13.90 -21.56 -5.59
CA GLU A 550 13.12 -21.29 -6.77
C GLU A 550 13.95 -20.53 -7.80
N LEU A 551 13.76 -20.86 -9.07
CA LEU A 551 14.13 -20.02 -10.19
C LEU A 551 12.96 -19.12 -10.51
N VAL A 552 13.17 -17.82 -10.41
CA VAL A 552 12.19 -16.79 -10.72
C VAL A 552 12.52 -16.21 -12.09
N PHE A 553 11.65 -16.48 -13.05
CA PHE A 553 11.75 -15.99 -14.43
C PHE A 553 10.86 -14.77 -14.55
N VAL A 554 11.42 -13.63 -14.92
CA VAL A 554 10.67 -12.40 -15.19
C VAL A 554 10.91 -12.02 -16.65
N ASP A 555 9.87 -11.92 -17.44
CA ASP A 555 9.98 -11.55 -18.85
C ASP A 555 9.96 -10.02 -19.08
N THR A 556 10.00 -9.61 -20.33
CA THR A 556 9.99 -8.18 -20.71
C THR A 556 8.67 -7.46 -20.43
N PHE A 557 7.59 -8.20 -20.13
CA PHE A 557 6.29 -7.67 -19.74
C PHE A 557 6.12 -7.63 -18.20
N GLY A 558 7.13 -8.09 -17.45
CA GLY A 558 7.04 -8.25 -16.00
C GLY A 558 6.28 -9.50 -15.55
N LEU A 559 5.96 -10.42 -16.48
CA LEU A 559 5.31 -11.67 -16.13
C LEU A 559 6.29 -12.55 -15.38
N GLU A 560 5.92 -12.95 -14.16
CA GLU A 560 6.74 -13.76 -13.27
C GLU A 560 6.29 -15.21 -13.30
N GLN A 561 7.24 -16.11 -13.44
CA GLN A 561 7.03 -17.55 -13.33
C GLN A 561 8.05 -18.17 -12.40
N ARG A 562 7.61 -19.00 -11.47
CA ARG A 562 8.43 -19.66 -10.47
C ARG A 562 8.54 -21.14 -10.75
N VAL A 563 9.75 -21.67 -10.70
CA VAL A 563 10.05 -23.09 -10.88
C VAL A 563 10.85 -23.57 -9.67
N ALA A 564 10.29 -24.47 -8.91
CA ALA A 564 10.97 -25.06 -7.76
C ALA A 564 12.20 -25.87 -8.19
N VAL A 565 13.31 -25.73 -7.47
CA VAL A 565 14.56 -26.46 -7.75
C VAL A 565 15.07 -27.12 -6.49
N THR A 566 15.41 -28.39 -6.65
CA THR A 566 16.00 -29.21 -5.59
C THR A 566 17.35 -29.75 -6.03
N LEU A 567 18.42 -29.36 -5.37
CA LEU A 567 19.76 -29.88 -5.59
C LEU A 567 20.18 -30.83 -4.46
N THR A 568 20.47 -32.08 -4.80
CA THR A 568 20.90 -33.07 -3.82
C THR A 568 22.43 -33.24 -3.83
N ALA A 569 23.06 -32.96 -2.71
CA ALA A 569 24.49 -33.07 -2.54
C ALA A 569 24.91 -34.54 -2.39
N GLN A 570 25.80 -35.01 -3.27
CA GLN A 570 26.37 -36.32 -3.18
C GLN A 570 27.88 -36.28 -3.16
N SER A 571 28.52 -37.28 -2.55
CA SER A 571 29.94 -37.45 -2.70
C SER A 571 30.25 -38.13 -4.04
N SER A 572 31.04 -37.46 -4.87
CA SER A 572 31.49 -38.05 -6.14
C SER A 572 32.55 -39.14 -5.88
N PHE A 573 32.13 -40.40 -5.99
CA PHE A 573 33.11 -41.53 -5.95
C PHE A 573 33.63 -41.89 -7.33
N ASN A 574 33.53 -41.08 -8.33
CA ASN A 574 34.15 -41.34 -9.63
C ASN A 574 35.51 -40.68 -9.73
N GLY A 575 36.52 -41.31 -9.07
CA GLY A 575 37.94 -41.02 -9.31
C GLY A 575 38.57 -39.98 -8.38
N ALA A 576 37.85 -39.35 -7.50
CA ALA A 576 38.41 -38.47 -6.48
C ALA A 576 38.51 -39.21 -5.14
N SER A 577 39.32 -38.71 -4.27
CA SER A 577 39.75 -39.22 -2.97
C SER A 577 38.84 -40.27 -2.28
N PRO A 578 39.38 -41.42 -1.88
CA PRO A 578 38.65 -42.41 -1.05
C PRO A 578 38.09 -41.84 0.26
N LEU A 579 38.59 -40.69 0.68
CA LEU A 579 38.14 -40.00 1.89
C LEU A 579 36.77 -39.35 1.73
N THR A 580 36.43 -38.77 0.58
CA THR A 580 35.12 -38.16 0.32
C THR A 580 34.00 -39.21 0.24
N TRP A 581 34.32 -40.40 -0.29
CA TRP A 581 33.41 -41.55 -0.29
C TRP A 581 33.13 -42.05 1.13
N LEU A 582 34.13 -42.03 2.03
CA LEU A 582 34.00 -42.46 3.42
C LEU A 582 33.14 -41.51 4.29
N VAL A 583 33.07 -40.25 3.92
CA VAL A 583 32.28 -39.23 4.67
C VAL A 583 30.79 -39.34 4.41
N GLN A 584 30.37 -39.98 3.33
CA GLN A 584 28.94 -40.27 3.07
C GLN A 584 28.39 -41.21 4.14
N PRO A 585 27.32 -40.86 4.88
CA PRO A 585 26.83 -41.66 6.02
C PRO A 585 26.55 -43.11 5.68
N SER A 586 25.99 -43.39 4.49
CA SER A 586 25.73 -44.74 4.00
C SER A 586 27.01 -45.56 3.79
N ASN A 587 28.07 -44.93 3.27
CA ASN A 587 29.33 -45.59 3.00
C ASN A 587 30.17 -45.76 4.27
N ALA A 588 30.11 -44.80 5.17
CA ALA A 588 30.71 -44.90 6.50
C ALA A 588 30.07 -46.05 7.32
N ILE A 589 28.74 -46.15 7.30
CA ILE A 589 28.01 -47.26 7.93
C ILE A 589 28.38 -48.58 7.29
N MET A 590 28.44 -48.66 5.96
CA MET A 590 28.85 -49.87 5.23
C MET A 590 30.29 -50.29 5.59
N MET A 591 31.21 -49.33 5.70
CA MET A 591 32.60 -49.62 6.12
C MET A 591 32.68 -50.08 7.58
N ILE A 592 31.93 -49.47 8.46
CA ILE A 592 31.82 -49.90 9.86
C ILE A 592 31.26 -51.32 9.93
N MET A 593 30.23 -51.63 9.18
CA MET A 593 29.65 -52.99 9.11
C MET A 593 30.63 -53.98 8.54
N LEU A 594 31.43 -53.59 7.50
CA LEU A 594 32.45 -54.44 6.93
C LEU A 594 33.58 -54.70 7.93
N LEU A 595 34.05 -53.67 8.67
CA LEU A 595 35.07 -53.82 9.70
C LEU A 595 34.58 -54.68 10.87
N LEU A 596 33.31 -54.55 11.26
CA LEU A 596 32.70 -55.41 12.25
C LEU A 596 32.61 -56.86 11.75
N ALA A 597 32.20 -57.09 10.50
CA ALA A 597 32.20 -58.42 9.91
C ALA A 597 33.59 -59.05 9.86
N ILE A 598 34.62 -58.27 9.46
CA ILE A 598 36.03 -58.73 9.48
C ILE A 598 36.46 -59.03 10.91
N SER A 599 36.11 -58.22 11.91
CA SER A 599 36.46 -58.47 13.30
C SER A 599 35.80 -59.73 13.86
N VAL A 600 34.58 -60.06 13.44
CA VAL A 600 33.87 -61.31 13.79
C VAL A 600 34.56 -62.53 13.13
N VAL A 601 34.97 -62.37 11.88
CA VAL A 601 35.66 -63.47 11.15
C VAL A 601 37.06 -63.71 11.67
N THR A 602 37.79 -62.63 12.01
CA THR A 602 39.18 -62.74 12.52
C THR A 602 39.26 -62.99 14.02
N GLY A 603 38.23 -62.60 14.80
CA GLY A 603 38.13 -62.86 16.25
C GLY A 603 37.72 -64.27 16.63
N GLY A 604 37.37 -65.13 15.62
CA GLY A 604 36.87 -66.50 15.84
C GLY A 604 37.88 -67.54 16.29
N ASN A 605 39.14 -67.19 16.64
CA ASN A 605 40.20 -68.19 16.97
C ASN A 605 40.90 -67.91 18.31
N THR A 606 40.17 -67.79 19.40
CA THR A 606 40.74 -68.07 20.74
C THR A 606 39.75 -68.84 21.57
N ARG A 607 40.19 -70.12 21.91
CA ARG A 607 39.46 -71.04 22.74
C ARG A 607 39.32 -70.58 24.18
N ALA A 608 38.15 -70.89 24.72
CA ALA A 608 37.72 -70.75 26.12
C ALA A 608 38.59 -71.47 27.19
N PRO A 609 38.33 -71.20 28.48
CA PRO A 609 37.59 -72.23 29.20
C PRO A 609 36.42 -71.75 30.07
N THR A 610 35.52 -72.72 30.14
CA THR A 610 34.34 -72.96 30.90
C THR A 610 34.26 -72.45 32.33
N SER A 611 33.12 -71.89 32.72
CA SER A 611 32.37 -72.35 33.91
C SER A 611 30.91 -71.81 33.80
N ALA A 612 30.01 -72.77 33.95
CA ALA A 612 28.54 -72.59 34.07
C ALA A 612 28.14 -72.70 35.56
N PRO A 613 26.89 -72.76 35.96
CA PRO A 613 25.75 -71.87 35.66
C PRO A 613 24.97 -71.48 36.97
N SER A 614 23.98 -70.68 36.88
CA SER A 614 22.67 -70.92 37.60
C SER A 614 21.66 -69.77 37.35
N PRO A 615 20.38 -70.03 37.60
CA PRO A 615 19.32 -69.73 36.66
C PRO A 615 18.36 -68.59 37.14
N PRO A 616 17.15 -68.51 36.64
CA PRO A 616 16.54 -67.23 36.22
C PRO A 616 15.58 -66.64 37.26
N GLN A 617 15.25 -65.40 37.10
CA GLN A 617 13.99 -64.86 37.66
C GLN A 617 13.24 -64.00 36.63
N THR A 618 12.08 -64.48 36.37
CA THR A 618 10.92 -63.84 35.72
C THR A 618 10.37 -62.67 36.53
N PHE A 619 9.93 -61.64 35.87
CA PHE A 619 8.73 -60.82 36.18
C PHE A 619 8.38 -60.04 34.92
N SER A 620 7.31 -60.34 34.33
CA SER A 620 5.91 -59.96 34.19
C SER A 620 5.70 -58.50 33.67
N GLU A 621 5.04 -58.54 32.53
CA GLU A 621 4.15 -57.56 31.89
C GLU A 621 3.64 -56.42 32.78
N SER A 622 3.57 -55.24 32.21
CA SER A 622 2.37 -54.41 32.26
C SER A 622 2.34 -53.40 31.08
N ASP A 623 1.21 -53.29 30.50
CA ASP A 623 0.74 -52.64 29.31
C ASP A 623 0.81 -51.10 29.28
N PRO A 624 0.52 -50.48 28.14
CA PRO A 624 0.89 -49.11 27.79
C PRO A 624 -0.16 -48.05 28.24
N ILE A 625 0.31 -46.85 28.46
CA ILE A 625 -0.56 -45.68 28.64
C ILE A 625 -0.44 -44.79 27.39
N GLU A 626 -1.56 -44.61 26.72
CA GLU A 626 -1.79 -43.56 25.74
C GLU A 626 -1.85 -42.18 26.42
N PRO A 627 -1.43 -41.11 25.80
CA PRO A 627 -1.81 -39.77 26.20
C PRO A 627 -2.93 -39.20 25.33
N ASP A 628 -3.93 -38.79 26.06
CA ASP A 628 -5.12 -38.07 25.64
C ASP A 628 -4.80 -36.64 25.21
N PHE A 629 -5.32 -36.21 24.05
CA PHE A 629 -5.37 -34.82 23.63
C PHE A 629 -6.79 -34.30 23.78
N SER A 630 -6.99 -33.35 24.70
CA SER A 630 -8.11 -32.42 24.56
C SER A 630 -7.78 -31.07 25.18
N ALA A 631 -7.85 -30.07 24.30
CA ALA A 631 -8.38 -28.71 24.41
C ALA A 631 -8.09 -27.85 25.64
N ASP A 632 -7.41 -26.72 25.45
CA ASP A 632 -8.08 -25.40 25.54
C ASP A 632 -7.29 -24.39 24.67
#